data_e452f351d43b87662e04d6d77994a59c
#
_entry.id   e452f351d43b87662e04d6d77994a59c
#
_cell.length_a   1.000
_cell.length_b   1.000
_cell.length_c   1.000
_cell.angle_alpha   90.00
_cell.angle_beta   90.00
_cell.angle_gamma   90.00
#
_symmetry.space_group_name_H-M   'P 1'
#
loop_
_entity.id
_entity.type
_entity.pdbx_description
1 polymer ?
#
loop_
_entity_poly.entity_id
_entity_poly.type
_entity_poly.pdbx_seq_one_letter_code
_entity_poly.pdbx_strand_id
1 'polypeptide(L)'
;MHGDAWNGAFNFGVNRNNPFDSGHGYANALLGNFDTYMESTRGINFHAKYWSAEFYAQDNWRVNKKLTLDYGVRFYHLEPQIDLNYTFAAFDAQAYDRGKAPRLYTPGFDAQKKRVAVDPKTGEAMPVVLIGKYVPGSGDYANGMRIGGQE
;
A
#
# COMPACT_ATOMS: atom_id res chain seq x y z
N MET A 1 6.69 -2.45 10.51
CA MET A 1 5.36 -3.07 10.62
C MET A 1 4.39 -1.97 11.00
N HIS A 2 3.54 -1.52 10.10
CA HIS A 2 2.39 -0.73 10.50
C HIS A 2 1.42 -1.75 11.09
N GLY A 3 1.22 -1.66 12.42
CA GLY A 3 0.20 -2.47 13.07
C GLY A 3 -1.16 -2.12 12.46
N ASP A 4 -1.97 -3.13 12.18
CA ASP A 4 -3.34 -2.93 11.75
C ASP A 4 -4.04 -2.02 12.75
N ALA A 5 -4.61 -0.91 12.28
CA ALA A 5 -5.39 0.02 13.11
C ALA A 5 -6.74 -0.60 13.51
N TRP A 6 -6.69 -1.84 14.01
CA TRP A 6 -7.86 -2.62 14.42
C TRP A 6 -8.65 -1.94 15.54
N ASN A 7 -7.94 -1.30 16.47
CA ASN A 7 -8.54 -0.58 17.61
C ASN A 7 -8.70 0.91 17.36
N GLY A 8 -8.45 1.35 16.13
CA GLY A 8 -8.35 2.76 15.80
C GLY A 8 -6.97 3.36 16.14
N ALA A 9 -6.51 4.27 15.31
CA ALA A 9 -5.27 5.02 15.54
C ALA A 9 -5.49 6.50 15.24
N PHE A 10 -5.17 7.37 16.20
CA PHE A 10 -5.14 8.81 16.04
C PHE A 10 -3.71 9.27 15.78
N ASN A 11 -3.53 10.10 14.76
CA ASN A 11 -2.27 10.79 14.51
C ASN A 11 -2.45 12.27 14.84
N PHE A 12 -1.59 12.79 15.73
CA PHE A 12 -1.58 14.19 16.16
C PHE A 12 -0.45 14.98 15.48
N GLY A 13 0.00 14.55 14.31
CA GLY A 13 1.02 15.24 13.53
C GLY A 13 0.63 16.67 13.14
N VAL A 14 1.63 17.43 12.74
CA VAL A 14 1.42 18.79 12.20
C VAL A 14 0.99 18.68 10.73
N ASN A 15 -0.13 19.30 10.39
CA ASN A 15 -0.64 19.32 9.03
C ASN A 15 -1.24 20.70 8.70
N ARG A 16 -0.63 21.41 7.77
CA ARG A 16 -1.07 22.74 7.30
C ARG A 16 -2.48 22.78 6.69
N ASN A 17 -3.02 21.63 6.32
CA ASN A 17 -4.36 21.49 5.79
C ASN A 17 -5.41 21.26 6.89
N ASN A 18 -4.99 21.02 8.12
CA ASN A 18 -5.87 20.92 9.28
C ASN A 18 -6.09 22.32 9.86
N PRO A 19 -7.31 22.90 9.80
CA PRO A 19 -7.57 24.25 10.27
C PRO A 19 -7.43 24.41 11.79
N PHE A 20 -7.41 23.31 12.54
CA PHE A 20 -7.26 23.27 14.01
C PHE A 20 -5.85 22.94 14.45
N ASP A 21 -4.90 22.78 13.50
CA ASP A 21 -3.52 22.46 13.85
C ASP A 21 -2.86 23.60 14.64
N SER A 22 -2.34 23.26 15.82
CA SER A 22 -1.60 24.22 16.68
C SER A 22 -0.16 24.45 16.22
N GLY A 23 0.32 23.72 15.19
CA GLY A 23 1.72 23.74 14.76
C GLY A 23 2.65 22.86 15.59
N HIS A 24 2.14 22.15 16.59
CA HIS A 24 2.94 21.27 17.44
C HIS A 24 2.18 20.02 17.84
N GLY A 25 2.75 18.84 17.57
CA GLY A 25 2.06 17.55 17.75
C GLY A 25 1.60 17.28 19.18
N TYR A 26 2.40 17.63 20.21
CA TYR A 26 1.99 17.49 21.61
C TYR A 26 0.85 18.43 22.00
N ALA A 27 0.85 19.66 21.48
CA ALA A 27 -0.26 20.59 21.71
C ALA A 27 -1.53 20.09 21.02
N ASN A 28 -1.42 19.55 19.81
CA ASN A 28 -2.53 18.91 19.10
C ASN A 28 -3.11 17.75 19.92
N ALA A 29 -2.27 16.90 20.50
CA ALA A 29 -2.72 15.79 21.34
C ALA A 29 -3.45 16.26 22.61
N LEU A 30 -2.93 17.30 23.28
CA LEU A 30 -3.57 17.87 24.47
C LEU A 30 -4.92 18.55 24.18
N LEU A 31 -5.05 19.16 22.99
CA LEU A 31 -6.27 19.82 22.55
C LEU A 31 -7.27 18.84 21.88
N GLY A 32 -6.86 17.59 21.63
CA GLY A 32 -7.69 16.63 20.88
C GLY A 32 -7.76 16.88 19.38
N ASN A 33 -6.88 17.72 18.84
CA ASN A 33 -6.84 18.08 17.42
C ASN A 33 -6.01 17.04 16.66
N PHE A 34 -6.63 15.98 16.20
CA PHE A 34 -5.93 14.97 15.40
C PHE A 34 -5.90 15.35 13.91
N ASP A 35 -4.84 14.92 13.22
CA ASP A 35 -4.67 15.05 11.79
C ASP A 35 -5.42 13.96 11.02
N THR A 36 -5.22 12.72 11.44
CA THR A 36 -5.86 11.57 10.82
C THR A 36 -6.33 10.58 11.88
N TYR A 37 -7.49 9.98 11.59
CA TYR A 37 -7.98 8.79 12.27
C TYR A 37 -7.99 7.63 11.28
N MET A 38 -7.54 6.48 11.70
CA MET A 38 -7.50 5.27 10.90
C MET A 38 -8.07 4.11 11.70
N GLU A 39 -9.00 3.39 11.11
CA GLU A 39 -9.61 2.21 11.70
C GLU A 39 -9.78 1.16 10.60
N SER A 40 -9.57 -0.11 10.93
CA SER A 40 -9.82 -1.23 10.03
C SER A 40 -11.11 -1.93 10.43
N THR A 41 -11.99 -2.20 9.48
CA THR A 41 -13.25 -2.90 9.71
C THR A 41 -13.07 -4.39 10.03
N ARG A 42 -11.88 -4.93 9.72
CA ARG A 42 -11.49 -6.31 10.07
C ARG A 42 -9.98 -6.45 10.09
N GLY A 43 -9.45 -7.36 10.91
CA GLY A 43 -8.06 -7.79 10.83
C GLY A 43 -7.80 -8.50 9.50
N ILE A 44 -6.73 -8.11 8.83
CA ILE A 44 -6.27 -8.80 7.61
C ILE A 44 -5.41 -9.97 8.08
N ASN A 45 -5.97 -11.17 8.06
CA ASN A 45 -5.21 -12.39 8.31
C ASN A 45 -4.66 -12.90 6.98
N PHE A 46 -3.35 -12.79 6.83
CA PHE A 46 -2.63 -13.38 5.72
C PHE A 46 -2.56 -14.90 5.89
N HIS A 47 -3.09 -15.64 4.94
CA HIS A 47 -3.06 -17.08 4.93
C HIS A 47 -2.28 -17.58 3.71
N ALA A 48 -0.96 -17.64 3.86
CA ALA A 48 -0.08 -18.08 2.79
C ALA A 48 -0.09 -19.59 2.62
N LYS A 49 -0.25 -20.05 1.39
CA LYS A 49 0.03 -21.41 0.94
C LYS A 49 1.11 -21.36 -0.13
N TYR A 50 2.07 -22.25 -0.02
CA TYR A 50 3.08 -22.48 -1.04
C TYR A 50 3.48 -23.95 -1.01
N TRP A 51 4.00 -24.44 -2.12
CA TRP A 51 4.58 -25.77 -2.22
C TRP A 51 6.02 -25.64 -2.70
N SER A 52 6.90 -26.45 -2.10
CA SER A 52 8.29 -26.54 -2.51
C SER A 52 8.74 -28.00 -2.54
N ALA A 53 9.48 -28.36 -3.58
CA ALA A 53 10.11 -29.67 -3.67
C ALA A 53 11.59 -29.51 -3.98
N GLU A 54 12.41 -30.21 -3.24
CA GLU A 54 13.85 -30.20 -3.43
C GLU A 54 14.35 -31.65 -3.51
N PHE A 55 15.21 -31.88 -4.47
CA PHE A 55 15.91 -33.16 -4.65
C PHE A 55 17.38 -32.88 -4.84
N TYR A 56 18.23 -33.69 -4.23
CA TYR A 56 19.65 -33.64 -4.47
C TYR A 56 20.20 -35.03 -4.69
N ALA A 57 21.25 -35.14 -5.50
CA ALA A 57 22.07 -36.32 -5.66
C ALA A 57 23.52 -35.90 -5.56
N GLN A 58 24.26 -36.57 -4.72
CA GLN A 58 25.68 -36.30 -4.50
C GLN A 58 26.42 -37.62 -4.44
N ASP A 59 27.60 -37.65 -5.04
CA ASP A 59 28.51 -38.79 -4.99
C ASP A 59 29.94 -38.31 -4.75
N ASN A 60 30.73 -39.19 -4.12
CA ASN A 60 32.12 -39.00 -3.82
C ASN A 60 32.93 -40.14 -4.49
N TRP A 61 33.52 -39.81 -5.61
CA TRP A 61 34.25 -40.78 -6.42
C TRP A 61 35.77 -40.66 -6.25
N ARG A 62 36.37 -41.68 -5.66
CA ARG A 62 37.81 -41.80 -5.57
C ARG A 62 38.38 -42.44 -6.85
N VAL A 63 38.83 -41.58 -7.77
CA VAL A 63 39.35 -41.98 -9.08
C VAL A 63 40.69 -42.74 -8.93
N ASN A 64 41.55 -42.29 -8.02
CA ASN A 64 42.83 -42.94 -7.71
C ASN A 64 43.31 -42.50 -6.31
N LYS A 65 44.53 -42.89 -5.91
CA LYS A 65 45.11 -42.56 -4.58
C LYS A 65 45.36 -41.06 -4.36
N LYS A 66 45.37 -40.28 -5.42
CA LYS A 66 45.67 -38.84 -5.37
C LYS A 66 44.52 -37.94 -5.80
N LEU A 67 43.45 -38.50 -6.34
CA LEU A 67 42.31 -37.75 -6.87
C LEU A 67 40.99 -38.31 -6.35
N THR A 68 40.26 -37.50 -5.67
CA THR A 68 38.87 -37.72 -5.29
C THR A 68 38.01 -36.63 -5.88
N LEU A 69 36.91 -36.97 -6.51
CA LEU A 69 35.94 -36.06 -7.08
C LEU A 69 34.67 -36.10 -6.23
N ASP A 70 34.30 -34.94 -5.72
CA ASP A 70 32.99 -34.72 -5.08
C ASP A 70 32.12 -33.98 -6.09
N TYR A 71 31.01 -34.56 -6.46
CA TYR A 71 30.06 -33.95 -7.39
C TYR A 71 28.65 -34.19 -6.95
N GLY A 72 27.79 -33.21 -7.27
CA GLY A 72 26.37 -33.29 -6.90
C GLY A 72 25.53 -32.31 -7.70
N VAL A 73 24.25 -32.62 -7.75
CA VAL A 73 23.24 -31.79 -8.38
C VAL A 73 22.10 -31.61 -7.41
N ARG A 74 21.62 -30.39 -7.26
CA ARG A 74 20.42 -30.05 -6.49
C ARG A 74 19.40 -29.43 -7.40
N PHE A 75 18.21 -30.00 -7.39
CA PHE A 75 17.03 -29.47 -8.07
C PHE A 75 16.08 -28.91 -7.04
N TYR A 76 15.55 -27.74 -7.29
CA TYR A 76 14.50 -27.16 -6.48
C TYR A 76 13.42 -26.60 -7.36
N HIS A 77 12.19 -26.77 -6.90
CA HIS A 77 11.00 -26.16 -7.47
C HIS A 77 10.31 -25.39 -6.35
N LEU A 78 10.16 -24.09 -6.53
CA LEU A 78 9.54 -23.17 -5.59
C LEU A 78 8.32 -22.57 -6.25
N GLU A 79 7.14 -22.80 -5.71
CA GLU A 79 5.94 -22.10 -6.15
C GLU A 79 5.83 -20.75 -5.45
N PRO A 80 5.27 -19.72 -6.11
CA PRO A 80 4.93 -18.46 -5.49
C PRO A 80 3.96 -18.68 -4.33
N GLN A 81 4.07 -17.84 -3.30
CA GLN A 81 3.11 -17.85 -2.22
C GLN A 81 1.75 -17.34 -2.71
N ILE A 82 0.70 -18.10 -2.42
CA ILE A 82 -0.68 -17.76 -2.73
C ILE A 82 -1.37 -17.42 -1.41
N ASP A 83 -2.03 -16.28 -1.35
CA ASP A 83 -2.90 -15.93 -0.22
C ASP A 83 -4.30 -16.52 -0.46
N LEU A 84 -4.70 -17.47 0.37
CA LEU A 84 -6.00 -18.12 0.28
C LEU A 84 -7.18 -17.20 0.61
N ASN A 85 -6.92 -16.08 1.27
CA ASN A 85 -7.94 -15.08 1.64
C ASN A 85 -8.07 -13.96 0.61
N TYR A 86 -7.26 -13.98 -0.47
CA TYR A 86 -7.26 -12.97 -1.54
C TYR A 86 -7.15 -11.53 -1.00
N THR A 87 -6.31 -11.32 0.01
CA THR A 87 -6.15 -10.01 0.66
C THR A 87 -5.12 -9.12 -0.04
N PHE A 88 -4.46 -9.64 -1.07
CA PHE A 88 -3.47 -8.90 -1.85
C PHE A 88 -4.06 -8.17 -3.03
N ALA A 89 -3.48 -7.03 -3.29
CA ALA A 89 -3.58 -6.37 -4.58
C ALA A 89 -2.18 -6.03 -5.09
N ALA A 90 -1.94 -6.20 -6.38
CA ALA A 90 -0.71 -5.84 -7.05
C ALA A 90 -0.98 -4.79 -8.13
N PHE A 91 -0.08 -3.81 -8.27
CA PHE A 91 -0.18 -2.86 -9.37
C PHE A 91 0.38 -3.48 -10.65
N ASP A 92 -0.43 -3.47 -11.70
CA ASP A 92 -0.04 -3.88 -13.05
C ASP A 92 -0.04 -2.67 -13.98
N ALA A 93 1.15 -2.27 -14.38
CA ALA A 93 1.33 -1.12 -15.27
C ALA A 93 0.68 -1.30 -16.65
N GLN A 94 0.50 -2.56 -17.10
CA GLN A 94 -0.15 -2.85 -18.39
C GLN A 94 -1.68 -2.72 -18.31
N ALA A 95 -2.25 -2.96 -17.12
CA ALA A 95 -3.68 -2.80 -16.86
C ALA A 95 -4.06 -1.36 -16.48
N TYR A 96 -3.07 -0.49 -16.22
CA TYR A 96 -3.31 0.89 -15.85
C TYR A 96 -3.74 1.72 -17.06
N ASP A 97 -4.91 2.35 -16.94
CA ASP A 97 -5.46 3.29 -17.93
C ASP A 97 -5.42 4.72 -17.37
N ARG A 98 -4.58 5.58 -17.96
CA ARG A 98 -4.46 6.97 -17.54
C ARG A 98 -5.79 7.75 -17.65
N GLY A 99 -6.65 7.38 -18.59
CA GLY A 99 -7.95 8.02 -18.77
C GLY A 99 -8.96 7.69 -17.66
N LYS A 100 -8.73 6.59 -16.92
CA LYS A 100 -9.56 6.14 -15.79
C LYS A 100 -8.97 6.53 -14.43
N ALA A 101 -7.81 7.17 -14.40
CA ALA A 101 -7.18 7.58 -13.15
C ALA A 101 -8.06 8.58 -12.37
N PRO A 102 -8.31 8.35 -11.07
CA PRO A 102 -9.07 9.30 -10.26
C PRO A 102 -8.28 10.59 -10.07
N ARG A 103 -9.00 11.73 -10.06
CA ARG A 103 -8.39 13.02 -9.78
C ARG A 103 -8.23 13.25 -8.29
N LEU A 104 -7.22 14.02 -7.94
CA LEU A 104 -7.01 14.49 -6.57
C LEU A 104 -7.35 15.98 -6.49
N TYR A 105 -7.93 16.39 -5.36
CA TYR A 105 -8.07 17.81 -5.06
C TYR A 105 -6.69 18.46 -4.94
N THR A 106 -6.50 19.57 -5.64
CA THR A 106 -5.28 20.37 -5.61
C THR A 106 -5.43 21.57 -4.68
N PRO A 107 -4.33 22.10 -4.11
CA PRO A 107 -4.40 23.31 -3.31
C PRO A 107 -4.73 24.52 -4.21
N GLY A 108 -5.64 25.36 -3.75
CA GLY A 108 -6.02 26.63 -4.39
C GLY A 108 -6.38 27.68 -3.33
N PHE A 109 -6.86 28.83 -3.80
CA PHE A 109 -7.32 29.92 -2.95
C PHE A 109 -8.71 30.34 -3.40
N ASP A 110 -9.58 30.67 -2.44
CA ASP A 110 -10.88 31.28 -2.72
C ASP A 110 -10.76 32.77 -2.98
N ALA A 111 -11.91 33.44 -3.25
CA ALA A 111 -11.96 34.85 -3.50
C ALA A 111 -11.46 35.71 -2.32
N GLN A 112 -11.47 35.19 -1.12
CA GLN A 112 -10.98 35.80 0.12
C GLN A 112 -9.50 35.49 0.41
N LYS A 113 -8.79 34.87 -0.56
CA LYS A 113 -7.39 34.41 -0.43
C LYS A 113 -7.17 33.36 0.67
N LYS A 114 -8.23 32.68 1.09
CA LYS A 114 -8.14 31.56 2.02
C LYS A 114 -7.80 30.30 1.25
N ARG A 115 -6.91 29.48 1.80
CA ARG A 115 -6.52 28.20 1.20
C ARG A 115 -7.70 27.22 1.19
N VAL A 116 -7.96 26.61 0.05
CA VAL A 116 -9.05 25.66 -0.20
C VAL A 116 -8.55 24.48 -1.05
N ALA A 117 -9.29 23.40 -1.05
CA ALA A 117 -9.12 22.33 -2.02
C ALA A 117 -9.89 22.68 -3.29
N VAL A 118 -9.30 22.41 -4.46
CA VAL A 118 -9.94 22.71 -5.76
C VAL A 118 -9.95 21.45 -6.62
N ASP A 119 -11.10 21.12 -7.20
CA ASP A 119 -11.15 20.09 -8.26
C ASP A 119 -10.47 20.67 -9.52
N PRO A 120 -9.37 20.05 -10.00
CA PRO A 120 -8.62 20.56 -11.15
C PRO A 120 -9.43 20.58 -12.46
N LYS A 121 -10.56 19.89 -12.54
CA LYS A 121 -11.40 19.86 -13.75
C LYS A 121 -12.54 20.87 -13.68
N THR A 122 -13.22 21.00 -12.56
CA THR A 122 -14.40 21.87 -12.42
C THR A 122 -14.05 23.25 -11.85
N GLY A 123 -12.90 23.38 -11.15
CA GLY A 123 -12.55 24.59 -10.41
C GLY A 123 -13.34 24.77 -9.12
N GLU A 124 -14.16 23.79 -8.72
CA GLU A 124 -14.98 23.86 -7.52
C GLU A 124 -14.11 23.90 -6.27
N ALA A 125 -14.41 24.87 -5.39
CA ALA A 125 -13.72 25.03 -4.11
C ALA A 125 -14.37 24.18 -3.02
N MET A 126 -13.54 23.40 -2.33
CA MET A 126 -13.92 22.48 -1.28
C MET A 126 -13.12 22.74 0.00
N PRO A 127 -13.54 22.21 1.15
CA PRO A 127 -12.79 22.37 2.40
C PRO A 127 -11.32 21.96 2.27
N VAL A 128 -10.43 22.74 2.88
CA VAL A 128 -8.97 22.57 2.82
C VAL A 128 -8.49 21.17 3.20
N VAL A 129 -9.20 20.46 4.07
CA VAL A 129 -8.89 19.08 4.52
C VAL A 129 -8.97 18.06 3.38
N LEU A 130 -9.59 18.39 2.26
CA LEU A 130 -9.70 17.52 1.10
C LEU A 130 -8.50 17.61 0.15
N ILE A 131 -7.56 18.54 0.36
CA ILE A 131 -6.34 18.62 -0.46
C ILE A 131 -5.61 17.26 -0.43
N GLY A 132 -5.34 16.71 -1.63
CA GLY A 132 -4.71 15.40 -1.80
C GLY A 132 -5.66 14.20 -1.63
N LYS A 133 -6.94 14.43 -1.37
CA LYS A 133 -7.97 13.38 -1.38
C LYS A 133 -8.54 13.21 -2.79
N TYR A 134 -9.11 12.03 -3.03
CA TYR A 134 -9.77 11.75 -4.32
C TYR A 134 -11.04 12.56 -4.50
N VAL A 135 -11.23 13.07 -5.72
CA VAL A 135 -12.49 13.68 -6.15
C VAL A 135 -13.51 12.55 -6.39
N PRO A 136 -14.66 12.51 -5.68
CA PRO A 136 -15.65 11.46 -5.83
C PRO A 136 -16.13 11.33 -7.29
N GLY A 137 -16.25 10.07 -7.76
CA GLY A 137 -16.74 9.78 -9.12
C GLY A 137 -15.81 10.23 -10.25
N SER A 138 -14.57 10.63 -9.95
CA SER A 138 -13.64 11.14 -10.96
C SER A 138 -12.89 10.09 -11.75
N GLY A 139 -12.92 8.83 -11.31
CA GLY A 139 -12.21 7.73 -11.94
C GLY A 139 -12.33 6.43 -11.14
N ASP A 140 -11.56 5.43 -11.54
CA ASP A 140 -11.52 4.12 -10.91
C ASP A 140 -10.36 4.05 -9.89
N TYR A 141 -10.69 3.86 -8.63
CA TYR A 141 -9.71 3.75 -7.54
C TYR A 141 -8.87 2.45 -7.61
N ALA A 142 -9.38 1.43 -8.29
CA ALA A 142 -8.68 0.16 -8.51
C ALA A 142 -7.97 0.10 -9.86
N ASN A 143 -7.89 1.24 -10.58
CA ASN A 143 -7.27 1.32 -11.90
C ASN A 143 -5.82 0.83 -11.89
N GLY A 144 -5.53 -0.21 -12.68
CA GLY A 144 -4.24 -0.88 -12.70
C GLY A 144 -3.97 -1.81 -11.51
N MET A 145 -4.97 -2.05 -10.64
CA MET A 145 -4.83 -3.00 -9.55
C MET A 145 -5.38 -4.37 -9.96
N ARG A 146 -4.56 -5.39 -9.81
CA ARG A 146 -5.00 -6.78 -9.84
C ARG A 146 -5.29 -7.23 -8.42
N ILE A 147 -6.55 -7.48 -8.15
CA ILE A 147 -7.03 -7.92 -6.84
C ILE A 147 -7.07 -9.44 -6.84
N GLY A 148 -6.51 -10.08 -5.82
CA GLY A 148 -6.50 -11.52 -5.70
C GLY A 148 -7.91 -12.11 -5.80
N GLY A 149 -8.03 -13.27 -6.46
CA GLY A 149 -9.33 -13.93 -6.67
C GLY A 149 -10.23 -13.37 -7.77
N GLN A 150 -9.77 -12.37 -8.50
CA GLN A 150 -10.40 -11.89 -9.73
C GLN A 150 -9.52 -12.33 -10.92
N GLU A 151 -9.85 -13.45 -11.52
CA GLU A 151 -9.33 -13.89 -12.81
C GLU A 151 -10.33 -13.57 -13.94
#